data_61877caa6e40be1eff0b042ca745f9ee
#
_entry.id   61877caa6e40be1eff0b042ca745f9ee
#
_cell.length_a   1.000
_cell.length_b   1.000
_cell.length_c   1.000
_cell.angle_alpha   90.00
_cell.angle_beta   90.00
_cell.angle_gamma   90.00
#
_symmetry.space_group_name_H-M   'P 1'
#
loop_
_entity.id
_entity.type
_entity.pdbx_description
1 polymer ?
#
loop_
_entity_poly.entity_id
_entity_poly.type
_entity_poly.pdbx_seq_one_letter_code
_entity_poly.pdbx_strand_id
1 'polypeptide(L)'
;MNKRADLLEQSAFWMPFTANRQFKKSPRLLARAEGMHYWTPEGRQVLDGTSGLWCVNAGHCRPKIVEAVRRQVGEMDFAPTFNMGHPIAFEFAERLARIAPPGFSRVFFTNSGSESADTALKIALAYHRARGEGGRYRLIGRE
;
A
#
# COMPACT_ATOMS: atom_id res chain seq x y z
N MET A 1 31.00 -23.17 -0.42
CA MET A 1 29.53 -23.18 -0.30
C MET A 1 29.07 -21.84 0.29
N ASN A 2 28.14 -21.17 -0.33
CA ASN A 2 27.71 -19.83 0.08
C ASN A 2 26.60 -19.96 1.14
N LYS A 3 26.93 -19.87 2.43
CA LYS A 3 25.99 -19.97 3.59
C LYS A 3 24.71 -19.13 3.41
N ARG A 4 24.79 -18.03 2.67
CA ARG A 4 23.63 -17.14 2.41
C ARG A 4 22.66 -17.72 1.40
N ALA A 5 23.15 -18.44 0.37
CA ALA A 5 22.29 -19.13 -0.59
C ALA A 5 21.54 -20.29 0.06
N ASP A 6 22.23 -21.06 0.91
CA ASP A 6 21.64 -22.19 1.63
C ASP A 6 20.54 -21.72 2.62
N LEU A 7 20.74 -20.57 3.29
CA LEU A 7 19.73 -19.98 4.17
C LEU A 7 18.48 -19.52 3.43
N LEU A 8 18.65 -19.00 2.22
CA LEU A 8 17.50 -18.55 1.41
C LEU A 8 16.72 -19.72 0.82
N GLU A 9 17.39 -20.79 0.42
CA GLU A 9 16.74 -21.98 -0.09
C GLU A 9 15.85 -22.67 0.94
N GLN A 10 16.28 -22.68 2.21
CA GLN A 10 15.55 -23.25 3.35
C GLN A 10 14.60 -22.26 4.02
N SER A 11 14.53 -20.98 3.56
CA SER A 11 13.73 -19.95 4.18
C SER A 11 12.24 -20.28 4.17
N ALA A 12 11.57 -20.09 5.31
CA ALA A 12 10.13 -20.22 5.46
C ALA A 12 9.35 -19.11 4.75
N PHE A 13 10.01 -18.05 4.27
CA PHE A 13 9.33 -16.94 3.60
C PHE A 13 8.74 -17.38 2.26
N TRP A 14 7.42 -17.31 2.17
CA TRP A 14 6.66 -17.58 0.96
C TRP A 14 6.27 -16.26 0.30
N MET A 15 6.95 -15.90 -0.76
CA MET A 15 6.70 -14.66 -1.50
C MET A 15 5.45 -14.78 -2.36
N PRO A 16 4.51 -13.81 -2.30
CA PRO A 16 3.34 -13.79 -3.17
C PRO A 16 3.75 -13.54 -4.63
N PHE A 17 2.92 -13.99 -5.56
CA PHE A 17 3.10 -13.79 -7.01
C PHE A 17 4.50 -14.16 -7.54
N THR A 18 5.16 -15.12 -6.91
CA THR A 18 6.56 -15.48 -7.17
C THR A 18 6.72 -16.98 -7.29
N ALA A 19 7.44 -17.43 -8.30
CA ALA A 19 7.90 -18.82 -8.40
C ALA A 19 9.00 -19.08 -7.38
N ASN A 20 8.63 -19.34 -6.12
CA ASN A 20 9.53 -19.32 -4.96
C ASN A 20 10.76 -20.22 -5.08
N ARG A 21 10.60 -21.45 -5.61
CA ARG A 21 11.72 -22.38 -5.81
C ARG A 21 12.76 -21.83 -6.79
N GLN A 22 12.29 -21.21 -7.88
CA GLN A 22 13.17 -20.59 -8.88
C GLN A 22 13.84 -19.34 -8.32
N PHE A 23 13.08 -18.47 -7.63
CA PHE A 23 13.61 -17.27 -7.01
C PHE A 23 14.71 -17.58 -5.99
N LYS A 24 14.50 -18.56 -5.13
CA LYS A 24 15.46 -18.93 -4.07
C LYS A 24 16.79 -19.48 -4.61
N LYS A 25 16.79 -20.08 -5.81
CA LYS A 25 18.04 -20.52 -6.48
C LYS A 25 18.88 -19.35 -7.00
N SER A 26 18.23 -18.26 -7.44
CA SER A 26 18.91 -17.05 -7.95
C SER A 26 18.18 -15.80 -7.46
N PRO A 27 18.28 -15.46 -6.16
CA PRO A 27 17.49 -14.42 -5.55
C PRO A 27 17.93 -13.01 -6.00
N ARG A 28 16.96 -12.19 -6.38
CA ARG A 28 17.16 -10.78 -6.66
C ARG A 28 16.83 -9.98 -5.40
N LEU A 29 17.83 -9.73 -4.57
CA LEU A 29 17.67 -9.03 -3.30
C LEU A 29 17.96 -7.55 -3.45
N LEU A 30 17.20 -6.73 -2.74
CA LEU A 30 17.37 -5.30 -2.63
C LEU A 30 17.64 -4.97 -1.16
N ALA A 31 18.73 -4.24 -0.89
CA ALA A 31 19.20 -3.96 0.46
C ALA A 31 19.07 -2.49 0.86
N ARG A 32 19.08 -1.58 -0.11
CA ARG A 32 18.95 -0.14 0.10
C ARG A 32 18.18 0.49 -1.05
N ALA A 33 17.54 1.62 -0.79
CA ALA A 33 16.89 2.42 -1.82
C ALA A 33 17.09 3.93 -1.55
N GLU A 34 17.17 4.73 -2.63
CA GLU A 34 17.24 6.17 -2.57
C GLU A 34 16.84 6.78 -3.93
N GLY A 35 16.01 7.81 -3.92
CA GLY A 35 15.55 8.46 -5.15
C GLY A 35 14.83 7.50 -6.08
N MET A 36 15.41 7.21 -7.25
CA MET A 36 14.86 6.28 -8.24
C MET A 36 15.61 4.94 -8.30
N HIS A 37 16.45 4.64 -7.32
CA HIS A 37 17.31 3.46 -7.38
C HIS A 37 17.21 2.59 -6.14
N TYR A 38 17.40 1.30 -6.39
CA TYR A 38 17.73 0.30 -5.39
C TYR A 38 19.22 -0.05 -5.46
N TRP A 39 19.73 -0.67 -4.42
CA TRP A 39 21.03 -1.34 -4.41
C TRP A 39 20.90 -2.76 -3.91
N THR A 40 21.58 -3.66 -4.60
CA THR A 40 21.68 -5.06 -4.12
C THR A 40 22.59 -5.13 -2.90
N PRO A 41 22.58 -6.26 -2.15
CA PRO A 41 23.52 -6.49 -1.05
C PRO A 41 24.99 -6.37 -1.46
N GLU A 42 25.31 -6.62 -2.73
CA GLU A 42 26.67 -6.52 -3.31
C GLU A 42 27.00 -5.08 -3.77
N GLY A 43 26.09 -4.13 -3.58
CA GLY A 43 26.29 -2.73 -3.94
C GLY A 43 25.96 -2.36 -5.39
N ARG A 44 25.44 -3.27 -6.20
CA ARG A 44 25.01 -2.96 -7.57
C ARG A 44 23.78 -2.08 -7.56
N GLN A 45 23.81 -0.97 -8.26
CA GLN A 45 22.68 -0.06 -8.46
C GLN A 45 21.70 -0.62 -9.49
N VAL A 46 20.40 -0.50 -9.20
CA VAL A 46 19.30 -0.94 -10.05
C VAL A 46 18.26 0.17 -10.14
N LEU A 47 17.91 0.59 -11.34
CA LEU A 47 16.86 1.57 -11.57
C LEU A 47 15.48 0.96 -11.21
N ASP A 48 14.69 1.70 -10.45
CA ASP A 48 13.29 1.38 -10.17
C ASP A 48 12.37 2.04 -11.22
N GLY A 49 12.05 1.31 -12.27
CA GLY A 49 11.15 1.78 -13.34
C GLY A 49 9.66 1.66 -13.01
N THR A 50 9.30 1.17 -11.82
CA THR A 50 7.91 0.91 -11.44
C THR A 50 7.47 1.61 -10.15
N SER A 51 8.29 2.50 -9.62
CA SER A 51 8.04 3.19 -8.33
C SER A 51 7.69 2.22 -7.19
N GLY A 52 8.49 1.14 -7.04
CA GLY A 52 8.23 0.10 -6.04
C GLY A 52 6.86 -0.54 -6.18
N LEU A 53 6.42 -0.78 -7.41
CA LEU A 53 5.07 -1.26 -7.76
C LEU A 53 3.99 -0.28 -7.29
N TRP A 54 4.12 0.99 -7.72
CA TRP A 54 3.21 2.14 -7.47
C TRP A 54 3.19 2.65 -6.02
N CYS A 55 4.09 2.21 -5.16
CA CYS A 55 4.07 2.56 -3.74
C CYS A 55 4.97 3.75 -3.37
N VAL A 56 5.94 4.11 -4.22
CA VAL A 56 6.95 5.15 -3.93
C VAL A 56 7.04 6.21 -5.03
N ASN A 57 5.90 6.72 -5.47
CA ASN A 57 5.79 7.69 -6.58
C ASN A 57 6.59 8.98 -6.34
N ALA A 58 6.82 9.35 -5.08
CA ALA A 58 7.66 10.50 -4.73
C ALA A 58 9.16 10.18 -4.77
N GLY A 59 9.54 8.93 -5.00
CA GLY A 59 10.90 8.40 -4.88
C GLY A 59 11.21 7.84 -3.49
N HIS A 60 12.21 6.95 -3.45
CA HIS A 60 12.62 6.25 -2.24
C HIS A 60 13.30 7.17 -1.24
N CYS A 61 13.05 6.92 0.04
CA CYS A 61 13.75 7.53 1.17
C CYS A 61 13.82 9.06 1.10
N ARG A 62 12.78 9.72 0.62
CA ARG A 62 12.72 11.19 0.55
C ARG A 62 12.85 11.78 1.95
N PRO A 63 13.84 12.65 2.22
CA PRO A 63 14.15 13.12 3.58
C PRO A 63 12.95 13.73 4.30
N LYS A 64 12.16 14.55 3.63
CA LYS A 64 10.95 15.17 4.24
C LYS A 64 9.91 14.13 4.65
N ILE A 65 9.72 13.07 3.85
CA ILE A 65 8.76 11.99 4.16
C ILE A 65 9.29 11.15 5.32
N VAL A 66 10.57 10.75 5.25
CA VAL A 66 11.22 9.96 6.31
C VAL A 66 11.15 10.68 7.66
N GLU A 67 11.44 11.97 7.67
CA GLU A 67 11.40 12.78 8.90
C GLU A 67 9.98 12.90 9.47
N ALA A 68 8.98 13.12 8.60
CA ALA A 68 7.59 13.18 9.03
C ALA A 68 7.12 11.86 9.65
N VAL A 69 7.47 10.71 9.03
CA VAL A 69 7.15 9.38 9.55
C VAL A 69 7.85 9.12 10.88
N ARG A 70 9.16 9.43 10.99
CA ARG A 70 9.91 9.25 12.23
C ARG A 70 9.34 10.04 13.39
N ARG A 71 8.99 11.31 13.16
CA ARG A 71 8.36 12.15 14.18
C ARG A 71 7.03 11.58 14.61
N GLN A 72 6.15 11.23 13.65
CA GLN A 72 4.82 10.74 13.96
C GLN A 72 4.84 9.42 14.71
N VAL A 73 5.68 8.48 14.32
CA VAL A 73 5.81 7.18 15.00
C VAL A 73 6.37 7.33 16.41
N GLY A 74 7.14 8.40 16.66
CA GLY A 74 7.65 8.73 18.00
C GLY A 74 6.63 9.40 18.92
N GLU A 75 5.59 10.03 18.36
CA GLU A 75 4.50 10.64 19.12
C GLU A 75 3.34 9.67 19.35
N MET A 76 2.89 9.04 18.27
CA MET A 76 1.82 8.03 18.28
C MET A 76 1.90 7.19 17.02
N ASP A 77 2.14 5.91 17.19
CA ASP A 77 2.26 4.90 16.15
C ASP A 77 0.91 4.39 15.64
N PHE A 78 -0.09 4.32 16.52
CA PHE A 78 -1.42 3.79 16.22
C PHE A 78 -2.52 4.46 17.03
N ALA A 79 -3.64 4.74 16.37
CA ALA A 79 -4.89 5.12 17.00
C ALA A 79 -6.04 4.27 16.44
N PRO A 80 -6.83 3.58 17.28
CA PRO A 80 -7.97 2.80 16.80
C PRO A 80 -9.05 3.69 16.21
N THR A 81 -9.73 3.23 15.15
CA THR A 81 -10.80 3.97 14.48
C THR A 81 -12.22 3.57 14.96
N PHE A 82 -12.32 2.85 16.07
CA PHE A 82 -13.59 2.47 16.69
C PHE A 82 -14.01 3.51 17.74
N ASN A 83 -14.79 4.51 17.33
CA ASN A 83 -15.22 5.65 18.14
C ASN A 83 -14.07 6.52 18.69
N MET A 84 -12.87 6.36 18.17
CA MET A 84 -11.70 7.18 18.44
C MET A 84 -11.06 7.58 17.11
N GLY A 85 -10.21 8.58 17.10
CA GLY A 85 -9.60 9.05 15.87
C GLY A 85 -8.30 9.79 16.10
N HIS A 86 -7.54 9.96 15.03
CA HIS A 86 -6.28 10.70 15.00
C HIS A 86 -6.51 12.00 14.24
N PRO A 87 -6.11 13.18 14.78
CA PRO A 87 -6.26 14.48 14.10
C PRO A 87 -5.70 14.49 12.68
N ILE A 88 -4.52 13.90 12.44
CA ILE A 88 -3.89 13.85 11.12
C ILE A 88 -4.76 13.12 10.09
N ALA A 89 -5.52 12.10 10.49
CA ALA A 89 -6.41 11.40 9.57
C ALA A 89 -7.53 12.32 9.05
N PHE A 90 -8.09 13.15 9.92
CA PHE A 90 -9.10 14.16 9.54
C PHE A 90 -8.51 15.24 8.64
N GLU A 91 -7.35 15.79 8.99
CA GLU A 91 -6.65 16.77 8.15
C GLU A 91 -6.31 16.20 6.76
N PHE A 92 -5.88 14.96 6.70
CA PHE A 92 -5.57 14.30 5.44
C PHE A 92 -6.84 14.07 4.59
N ALA A 93 -7.95 13.63 5.20
CA ALA A 93 -9.22 13.50 4.53
C ALA A 93 -9.72 14.84 3.94
N GLU A 94 -9.60 15.92 4.70
CA GLU A 94 -9.95 17.28 4.23
C GLU A 94 -9.07 17.72 3.03
N ARG A 95 -7.77 17.43 3.07
CA ARG A 95 -6.87 17.73 1.93
C ARG A 95 -7.24 16.92 0.69
N LEU A 96 -7.57 15.65 0.84
CA LEU A 96 -8.01 14.80 -0.27
C LEU A 96 -9.33 15.28 -0.86
N ALA A 97 -10.30 15.62 -0.03
CA ALA A 97 -11.59 16.13 -0.50
C ALA A 97 -11.47 17.43 -1.31
N ARG A 98 -10.48 18.30 -0.97
CA ARG A 98 -10.23 19.55 -1.74
C ARG A 98 -9.68 19.32 -3.14
N ILE A 99 -8.96 18.24 -3.39
CA ILE A 99 -8.39 17.91 -4.69
C ILE A 99 -9.24 16.92 -5.50
N ALA A 100 -10.25 16.34 -4.85
CA ALA A 100 -11.19 15.43 -5.49
C ALA A 100 -12.17 16.20 -6.40
N PRO A 101 -12.79 15.53 -7.38
CA PRO A 101 -13.84 16.16 -8.19
C PRO A 101 -15.01 16.65 -7.34
N PRO A 102 -15.77 17.67 -7.80
CA PRO A 102 -16.95 18.16 -7.09
C PRO A 102 -17.93 17.04 -6.74
N GLY A 103 -18.45 17.06 -5.50
CA GLY A 103 -19.35 16.03 -4.97
C GLY A 103 -18.66 14.91 -4.17
N PHE A 104 -17.36 14.75 -4.29
CA PHE A 104 -16.58 13.81 -3.46
C PHE A 104 -16.14 14.49 -2.16
N SER A 105 -16.98 14.44 -1.14
CA SER A 105 -16.78 15.15 0.14
C SER A 105 -16.48 14.24 1.33
N ARG A 106 -16.34 12.95 1.12
CA ARG A 106 -16.05 11.96 2.17
C ARG A 106 -14.94 11.01 1.73
N VAL A 107 -14.09 10.64 2.68
CA VAL A 107 -12.95 9.74 2.45
C VAL A 107 -13.04 8.56 3.39
N PHE A 108 -12.93 7.36 2.85
CA PHE A 108 -12.82 6.12 3.61
C PHE A 108 -11.45 5.51 3.30
N PHE A 109 -10.60 5.40 4.30
CA PHE A 109 -9.26 4.84 4.15
C PHE A 109 -9.27 3.32 4.24
N THR A 110 -8.52 2.68 3.38
CA THR A 110 -8.30 1.22 3.35
C THR A 110 -6.80 0.91 3.21
N ASN A 111 -6.42 -0.35 3.41
CA ASN A 111 -5.02 -0.75 3.32
C ASN A 111 -4.59 -1.18 1.91
N SER A 112 -5.52 -1.41 1.00
CA SER A 112 -5.22 -1.83 -0.38
C SER A 112 -6.29 -1.42 -1.37
N GLY A 113 -5.94 -1.43 -2.68
CA GLY A 113 -6.91 -1.21 -3.75
C GLY A 113 -8.03 -2.26 -3.79
N SER A 114 -7.71 -3.51 -3.48
CA SER A 114 -8.70 -4.60 -3.39
C SER A 114 -9.71 -4.36 -2.27
N GLU A 115 -9.26 -3.94 -1.10
CA GLU A 115 -10.15 -3.54 -0.01
C GLU A 115 -10.99 -2.31 -0.38
N SER A 116 -10.41 -1.35 -1.08
CA SER A 116 -11.15 -0.17 -1.57
C SER A 116 -12.28 -0.56 -2.52
N ALA A 117 -12.01 -1.45 -3.48
CA ALA A 117 -13.01 -1.92 -4.43
C ALA A 117 -14.12 -2.71 -3.72
N ASP A 118 -13.76 -3.66 -2.85
CA ASP A 118 -14.73 -4.47 -2.10
C ASP A 118 -15.60 -3.59 -1.20
N THR A 119 -15.01 -2.63 -0.50
CA THR A 119 -15.72 -1.68 0.37
C THR A 119 -16.66 -0.78 -0.45
N ALA A 120 -16.20 -0.27 -1.60
CA ALA A 120 -17.03 0.57 -2.48
C ALA A 120 -18.27 -0.19 -2.98
N LEU A 121 -18.12 -1.46 -3.38
CA LEU A 121 -19.23 -2.31 -3.79
C LEU A 121 -20.22 -2.53 -2.65
N LYS A 122 -19.75 -2.82 -1.45
CA LYS A 122 -20.59 -2.97 -0.25
C LYS A 122 -21.34 -1.68 0.10
N ILE A 123 -20.68 -0.54 0.01
CA ILE A 123 -21.32 0.77 0.25
C ILE A 123 -22.39 1.04 -0.81
N ALA A 124 -22.14 0.74 -2.09
CA ALA A 124 -23.12 0.92 -3.15
C ALA A 124 -24.38 0.06 -2.92
N LEU A 125 -24.21 -1.20 -2.53
CA LEU A 125 -25.34 -2.09 -2.18
C LEU A 125 -26.13 -1.58 -0.97
N ALA A 126 -25.42 -1.18 0.08
CA ALA A 126 -26.02 -0.62 1.29
C ALA A 126 -26.79 0.68 1.02
N TYR A 127 -26.23 1.56 0.19
CA TYR A 127 -26.86 2.80 -0.24
C TYR A 127 -28.20 2.55 -0.94
N HIS A 128 -28.23 1.68 -1.95
CA HIS A 128 -29.47 1.36 -2.68
C HIS A 128 -30.49 0.71 -1.78
N ARG A 129 -30.08 -0.19 -0.88
CA ARG A 129 -30.98 -0.81 0.09
C ARG A 129 -31.58 0.23 1.04
N ALA A 130 -30.80 1.16 1.55
CA ALA A 130 -31.28 2.23 2.43
C ALA A 130 -32.27 3.16 1.75
N ARG A 131 -32.20 3.31 0.41
CA ARG A 131 -33.17 4.07 -0.40
C ARG A 131 -34.45 3.30 -0.76
N GLY A 132 -34.61 2.07 -0.30
CA GLY A 132 -35.73 1.22 -0.70
C GLY A 132 -35.55 0.53 -2.07
N GLU A 133 -34.38 0.65 -2.69
CA GLU A 133 -34.03 0.10 -4.00
C GLU A 133 -33.31 -1.27 -3.87
N GLY A 134 -33.72 -2.12 -2.94
CA GLY A 134 -33.03 -3.38 -2.60
C GLY A 134 -32.92 -4.40 -3.74
N GLY A 135 -33.67 -4.21 -4.83
CA GLY A 135 -33.54 -5.00 -6.06
C GLY A 135 -32.26 -4.67 -6.88
N ARG A 136 -31.58 -3.55 -6.58
CA ARG A 136 -30.33 -3.14 -7.25
C ARG A 136 -29.11 -3.77 -6.59
N TYR A 137 -28.97 -5.07 -6.73
CA TYR A 137 -27.86 -5.82 -6.11
C TYR A 137 -26.89 -6.48 -7.11
N ARG A 138 -27.25 -6.44 -8.42
CA ARG A 138 -26.38 -7.05 -9.44
C ARG A 138 -25.17 -6.18 -9.75
N LEU A 139 -24.00 -6.78 -9.71
CA LEU A 139 -22.74 -6.17 -10.10
C LEU A 139 -22.37 -6.70 -11.48
N ILE A 140 -21.96 -5.81 -12.38
CA ILE A 140 -21.58 -6.16 -13.75
C ILE A 140 -20.11 -5.81 -13.91
N GLY A 141 -19.29 -6.80 -14.18
CA GLY A 141 -17.89 -6.64 -14.56
C GLY A 141 -17.75 -6.46 -16.07
N ARG A 142 -16.71 -5.77 -16.49
CA ARG A 142 -16.28 -5.71 -17.90
C ARG A 142 -15.21 -6.80 -18.12
N GLU A 143 -15.30 -7.51 -19.24
CA GLU A 143 -14.27 -8.41 -19.75
C GLU A 143 -13.01 -7.64 -20.19
#